data_9bad0091d7b329da420c21a6861039c9
#
_entry.id   9bad0091d7b329da420c21a6861039c9
#
_cell.length_a   1.000
_cell.length_b   1.000
_cell.length_c   1.000
_cell.angle_alpha   90.00
_cell.angle_beta   90.00
_cell.angle_gamma   90.00
#
_symmetry.space_group_name_H-M   'P 1'
#
loop_
_entity.id
_entity.type
_entity.pdbx_description
1 polymer ?
#
loop_
_entity_poly.entity_id
_entity_poly.type
_entity_poly.pdbx_seq_one_letter_code
_entity_poly.pdbx_strand_id
1 'polypeptide(L)'
;MQTDTSAGRAALAEQAVLTRSIRRIWALPGTRGGVISHPSRLSHRLFLAWHYWWQAHLLDCITDAQLRVPSPQRARLARRMARASLIRNGGRRTNRFYDDMAWWGLALQRAQDVFELPFNAASIIRACRGAIRAEGVVPWRIGDNFLNAPANGPVAIMLARAGYRDEAMRITDWIAENLMLGSGLVADGV
;
A
#
# COMPACT_ATOMS: atom_id res chain seq x y z
N MET A 1 -13.09 31.12 3.42
CA MET A 1 -13.83 30.97 2.16
C MET A 1 -12.96 30.31 1.08
N GLN A 2 -12.39 29.12 1.35
CA GLN A 2 -11.49 28.40 0.44
C GLN A 2 -11.76 26.88 0.43
N THR A 3 -12.93 26.46 0.93
CA THR A 3 -13.31 25.05 1.13
C THR A 3 -13.98 24.39 -0.08
N ASP A 4 -14.36 25.18 -1.08
CA ASP A 4 -15.16 24.68 -2.21
C ASP A 4 -14.33 24.18 -3.40
N THR A 5 -13.01 24.33 -3.36
CA THR A 5 -12.11 23.77 -4.35
C THR A 5 -11.74 22.33 -4.00
N SER A 6 -11.37 21.51 -5.01
CA SER A 6 -10.89 20.15 -4.79
C SER A 6 -9.69 20.10 -3.83
N ALA A 7 -8.79 21.07 -3.93
CA ALA A 7 -7.65 21.21 -3.02
C ALA A 7 -8.08 21.51 -1.57
N GLY A 8 -9.09 22.38 -1.39
CA GLY A 8 -9.66 22.70 -0.07
C GLY A 8 -10.33 21.47 0.56
N ARG A 9 -11.14 20.73 -0.20
CA ARG A 9 -11.76 19.47 0.26
C ARG A 9 -10.71 18.41 0.63
N ALA A 10 -9.66 18.27 -0.17
CA ALA A 10 -8.55 17.35 0.12
C ALA A 10 -7.79 17.74 1.41
N ALA A 11 -7.57 19.03 1.66
CA ALA A 11 -6.94 19.51 2.88
C ALA A 11 -7.80 19.23 4.13
N LEU A 12 -9.11 19.44 4.05
CA LEU A 12 -10.05 19.11 5.14
C LEU A 12 -10.10 17.61 5.41
N ALA A 13 -10.14 16.77 4.37
CA ALA A 13 -10.11 15.32 4.51
C ALA A 13 -8.81 14.84 5.17
N GLU A 14 -7.66 15.37 4.74
CA GLU A 14 -6.37 15.11 5.38
C GLU A 14 -6.39 15.46 6.87
N GLN A 15 -6.81 16.69 7.21
CA GLN A 15 -6.89 17.11 8.60
C GLN A 15 -7.80 16.21 9.44
N ALA A 16 -8.94 15.79 8.90
CA ALA A 16 -9.84 14.87 9.57
C ALA A 16 -9.19 13.51 9.84
N VAL A 17 -8.48 12.95 8.88
CA VAL A 17 -7.73 11.68 9.04
C VAL A 17 -6.62 11.83 10.08
N LEU A 18 -5.83 12.90 10.00
CA LEU A 18 -4.71 13.13 10.91
C LEU A 18 -5.17 13.26 12.38
N THR A 19 -6.27 13.95 12.62
CA THR A 19 -6.81 14.15 13.98
C THR A 19 -7.55 12.93 14.52
N ARG A 20 -8.36 12.27 13.70
CA ARG A 20 -9.26 11.20 14.13
C ARG A 20 -8.59 9.83 14.12
N SER A 21 -7.74 9.54 13.12
CA SER A 21 -7.30 8.17 12.84
C SER A 21 -5.84 7.90 13.17
N ILE A 22 -4.96 8.91 13.18
CA ILE A 22 -3.53 8.67 13.40
C ILE A 22 -3.20 8.51 14.89
N ARG A 23 -2.59 7.35 15.25
CA ARG A 23 -2.19 7.02 16.62
C ARG A 23 -0.79 6.40 16.64
N ARG A 24 -0.16 6.34 17.83
CA ARG A 24 1.06 5.53 18.04
C ARG A 24 0.67 4.06 18.08
N ILE A 25 1.46 3.21 17.44
CA ILE A 25 1.30 1.75 17.60
C ILE A 25 1.82 1.38 18.99
N TRP A 26 0.99 0.72 19.79
CA TRP A 26 1.30 0.28 21.16
C TRP A 26 1.97 1.35 22.03
N ALA A 27 1.61 2.62 21.85
CA ALA A 27 2.21 3.79 22.49
C ALA A 27 3.71 3.97 22.21
N LEU A 28 4.34 3.20 21.31
CA LEU A 28 5.77 3.25 21.03
C LEU A 28 6.18 4.60 20.43
N PRO A 29 7.22 5.25 20.98
CA PRO A 29 7.77 6.48 20.42
C PRO A 29 8.28 6.26 18.98
N GLY A 30 8.14 7.30 18.14
CA GLY A 30 8.62 7.25 16.76
C GLY A 30 7.77 6.37 15.83
N THR A 31 6.56 5.95 16.25
CA THR A 31 5.59 5.22 15.42
C THR A 31 4.34 6.02 15.19
N ARG A 32 3.70 5.84 14.02
CA ARG A 32 2.38 6.34 13.66
C ARG A 32 1.70 5.35 12.73
N GLY A 33 0.40 5.12 12.92
CA GLY A 33 -0.43 4.31 12.03
C GLY A 33 -1.86 4.80 12.04
N GLY A 34 -2.63 4.42 11.03
CA GLY A 34 -4.05 4.70 10.93
C GLY A 34 -4.89 3.64 11.65
N VAL A 35 -5.78 4.06 12.56
CA VAL A 35 -6.81 3.15 13.09
C VAL A 35 -7.88 2.92 12.03
N ILE A 36 -8.42 1.70 11.98
CA ILE A 36 -9.27 1.22 10.89
C ILE A 36 -10.74 1.69 10.95
N SER A 37 -11.14 2.44 11.97
CA SER A 37 -12.51 2.96 12.07
C SER A 37 -12.60 4.27 12.85
N HIS A 38 -13.69 4.98 12.63
CA HIS A 38 -14.08 6.12 13.45
C HIS A 38 -15.61 6.07 13.70
N PRO A 39 -16.09 6.13 14.97
CA PRO A 39 -15.31 6.06 16.20
C PRO A 39 -14.55 4.74 16.35
N SER A 40 -13.32 4.83 16.89
CA SER A 40 -12.44 3.65 16.99
C SER A 40 -12.68 2.86 18.27
N ARG A 41 -12.80 1.52 18.14
CA ARG A 41 -12.84 0.58 19.27
C ARG A 41 -11.46 0.47 19.93
N LEU A 42 -11.40 -0.05 21.15
CA LEU A 42 -10.14 -0.24 21.87
C LEU A 42 -9.14 -1.13 21.10
N SER A 43 -9.63 -2.24 20.53
CA SER A 43 -8.79 -3.14 19.70
C SER A 43 -8.15 -2.43 18.49
N HIS A 44 -8.88 -1.50 17.86
CA HIS A 44 -8.35 -0.68 16.77
C HIS A 44 -7.31 0.33 17.28
N ARG A 45 -7.57 0.98 18.42
CA ARG A 45 -6.65 1.97 19.03
C ARG A 45 -5.35 1.32 19.53
N LEU A 46 -5.42 0.05 19.93
CA LEU A 46 -4.26 -0.76 20.33
C LEU A 46 -3.62 -1.49 19.15
N PHE A 47 -4.11 -1.29 17.92
CA PHE A 47 -3.63 -1.97 16.72
C PHE A 47 -3.60 -3.51 16.84
N LEU A 48 -4.50 -4.09 17.62
CA LEU A 48 -4.76 -5.54 17.64
C LEU A 48 -5.45 -5.96 16.34
N ALA A 49 -6.45 -5.17 15.89
CA ALA A 49 -7.03 -5.25 14.55
C ALA A 49 -6.46 -4.12 13.69
N TRP A 50 -5.88 -4.47 12.56
CA TRP A 50 -5.38 -3.55 11.55
C TRP A 50 -5.33 -4.24 10.19
N HIS A 51 -5.31 -3.43 9.12
CA HIS A 51 -5.18 -3.94 7.76
C HIS A 51 -3.89 -3.39 7.16
N TYR A 52 -2.99 -4.27 6.73
CA TYR A 52 -1.67 -3.92 6.23
C TYR A 52 -1.77 -3.04 4.98
N TRP A 53 -2.59 -3.42 4.01
CA TRP A 53 -2.80 -2.67 2.79
C TRP A 53 -3.46 -1.30 3.02
N TRP A 54 -4.33 -1.13 4.02
CA TRP A 54 -4.90 0.18 4.35
C TRP A 54 -3.84 1.18 4.82
N GLN A 55 -2.80 0.70 5.50
CA GLN A 55 -1.68 1.55 5.90
C GLN A 55 -0.85 1.98 4.68
N ALA A 56 -0.74 1.14 3.67
CA ALA A 56 -0.10 1.49 2.40
C ALA A 56 -0.86 2.62 1.68
N HIS A 57 -2.17 2.50 1.54
CA HIS A 57 -3.00 3.55 0.95
C HIS A 57 -2.97 4.85 1.76
N LEU A 58 -2.92 4.77 3.10
CA LEU A 58 -2.75 5.96 3.92
C LEU A 58 -1.41 6.66 3.67
N LEU A 59 -0.31 5.89 3.54
CA LEU A 59 0.99 6.43 3.18
C LEU A 59 0.94 7.09 1.80
N ASP A 60 0.25 6.48 0.85
CA ASP A 60 0.07 7.00 -0.49
C ASP A 60 -0.72 8.34 -0.49
N CYS A 61 -1.80 8.42 0.27
CA CYS A 61 -2.54 9.68 0.49
C CYS A 61 -1.68 10.78 1.13
N ILE A 62 -0.78 10.44 2.07
CA ILE A 62 0.16 11.39 2.65
C ILE A 62 1.19 11.84 1.62
N THR A 63 1.58 10.97 0.71
CA THR A 63 2.46 11.30 -0.42
C THR A 63 1.78 12.27 -1.39
N ASP A 64 0.51 12.04 -1.74
CA ASP A 64 -0.27 12.98 -2.55
C ASP A 64 -0.43 14.35 -1.87
N ALA A 65 -0.68 14.35 -0.57
CA ALA A 65 -0.77 15.60 0.19
C ALA A 65 0.56 16.37 0.20
N GLN A 66 1.70 15.66 0.23
CA GLN A 66 3.03 16.25 0.14
C GLN A 66 3.28 16.89 -1.23
N LEU A 67 2.89 16.19 -2.30
CA LEU A 67 3.02 16.72 -3.67
C LEU A 67 2.15 17.95 -3.89
N ARG A 68 0.96 17.99 -3.29
CA ARG A 68 0.06 19.14 -3.36
C ARG A 68 0.58 20.37 -2.63
N VAL A 69 1.06 20.21 -1.40
CA VAL A 69 1.62 21.27 -0.56
C VAL A 69 2.71 20.67 0.33
N PRO A 70 3.99 20.90 0.03
CA PRO A 70 5.09 20.34 0.82
C PRO A 70 5.05 20.72 2.30
N SER A 71 5.38 19.76 3.19
CA SER A 71 5.39 19.97 4.64
C SER A 71 6.40 19.06 5.34
N PRO A 72 7.31 19.59 6.16
CA PRO A 72 8.24 18.78 6.96
C PRO A 72 7.52 17.83 7.94
N GLN A 73 6.30 18.18 8.37
CA GLN A 73 5.48 17.34 9.23
C GLN A 73 5.06 16.07 8.53
N ARG A 74 4.71 16.13 7.23
CA ARG A 74 4.34 14.96 6.42
C ARG A 74 5.54 14.03 6.20
N ALA A 75 6.72 14.57 5.95
CA ALA A 75 7.94 13.77 5.84
C ALA A 75 8.22 13.00 7.14
N ARG A 76 8.08 13.65 8.31
CA ARG A 76 8.19 12.98 9.61
C ARG A 76 7.10 11.93 9.82
N LEU A 77 5.86 12.21 9.40
CA LEU A 77 4.75 11.26 9.50
C LEU A 77 5.01 10.03 8.63
N ALA A 78 5.39 10.19 7.36
CA ALA A 78 5.70 9.12 6.43
C ALA A 78 6.79 8.18 6.99
N ARG A 79 7.89 8.73 7.52
CA ARG A 79 8.95 7.95 8.19
C ARG A 79 8.42 7.14 9.38
N ARG A 80 7.58 7.76 10.23
CA ARG A 80 6.98 7.10 11.39
C ARG A 80 5.98 6.02 10.99
N MET A 81 5.24 6.19 9.90
CA MET A 81 4.33 5.20 9.35
C MET A 81 5.09 4.00 8.78
N ALA A 82 6.11 4.23 7.97
CA ALA A 82 6.94 3.17 7.41
C ALA A 82 7.66 2.35 8.51
N ARG A 83 8.13 3.00 9.58
CA ARG A 83 8.68 2.31 10.76
C ARG A 83 7.62 1.53 11.52
N ALA A 84 6.45 2.13 11.73
CA ALA A 84 5.35 1.54 12.47
C ALA A 84 4.83 0.26 11.79
N SER A 85 4.67 0.30 10.48
CA SER A 85 4.30 -0.85 9.66
C SER A 85 5.32 -1.99 9.78
N LEU A 86 6.61 -1.67 9.71
CA LEU A 86 7.68 -2.67 9.89
C LEU A 86 7.60 -3.35 11.27
N ILE A 87 7.48 -2.56 12.34
CA ILE A 87 7.38 -3.06 13.72
C ILE A 87 6.13 -3.94 13.89
N ARG A 88 4.96 -3.43 13.44
CA ARG A 88 3.69 -4.15 13.57
C ARG A 88 3.67 -5.45 12.76
N ASN A 89 4.42 -5.51 11.67
CA ASN A 89 4.55 -6.68 10.80
C ASN A 89 5.75 -7.59 11.20
N GLY A 90 6.17 -7.56 12.47
CA GLY A 90 7.21 -8.44 13.00
C GLY A 90 8.62 -8.19 12.45
N GLY A 91 8.95 -6.94 12.13
CA GLY A 91 10.25 -6.54 11.59
C GLY A 91 10.44 -6.84 10.10
N ARG A 92 9.39 -7.27 9.41
CA ARG A 92 9.42 -7.62 7.98
C ARG A 92 8.50 -6.71 7.17
N ARG A 93 8.85 -6.48 5.90
CA ARG A 93 7.96 -5.80 4.93
C ARG A 93 7.13 -6.77 4.11
N THR A 94 7.43 -8.06 4.20
CA THR A 94 6.68 -9.12 3.54
C THR A 94 5.71 -9.77 4.51
N ASN A 95 4.57 -10.22 4.02
CA ASN A 95 3.58 -11.00 4.75
C ASN A 95 3.12 -12.21 3.93
N ARG A 96 1.95 -12.76 4.22
CA ARG A 96 1.44 -13.93 3.50
C ARG A 96 0.67 -13.58 2.23
N PHE A 97 0.27 -12.31 2.03
CA PHE A 97 -0.61 -11.86 0.96
C PHE A 97 0.17 -11.02 -0.05
N TYR A 98 0.13 -11.41 -1.32
CA TYR A 98 0.88 -10.71 -2.38
C TYR A 98 0.24 -9.38 -2.75
N ASP A 99 -1.08 -9.24 -2.67
CA ASP A 99 -1.79 -7.96 -2.80
C ASP A 99 -1.36 -6.95 -1.73
N ASP A 100 -1.39 -7.36 -0.45
CA ASP A 100 -0.92 -6.54 0.68
C ASP A 100 0.52 -6.05 0.48
N MET A 101 1.41 -6.96 0.08
CA MET A 101 2.82 -6.65 -0.20
C MET A 101 2.96 -5.67 -1.36
N ALA A 102 2.22 -5.90 -2.46
CA ALA A 102 2.30 -5.06 -3.65
C ALA A 102 1.83 -3.62 -3.37
N TRP A 103 0.73 -3.44 -2.64
CA TRP A 103 0.28 -2.10 -2.21
C TRP A 103 1.33 -1.36 -1.37
N TRP A 104 2.00 -2.07 -0.45
CA TRP A 104 3.13 -1.48 0.29
C TRP A 104 4.32 -1.18 -0.61
N GLY A 105 4.63 -2.05 -1.55
CA GLY A 105 5.68 -1.82 -2.55
C GLY A 105 5.45 -0.54 -3.33
N LEU A 106 4.23 -0.35 -3.85
CA LEU A 106 3.83 0.84 -4.59
C LEU A 106 3.90 2.12 -3.73
N ALA A 107 3.36 2.07 -2.51
CA ALA A 107 3.40 3.22 -1.61
C ALA A 107 4.83 3.59 -1.20
N LEU A 108 5.71 2.59 -0.97
CA LEU A 108 7.11 2.84 -0.64
C LEU A 108 7.91 3.40 -1.82
N GLN A 109 7.68 2.93 -3.06
CA GLN A 109 8.31 3.49 -4.25
C GLN A 109 8.01 4.99 -4.35
N ARG A 110 6.73 5.38 -4.29
CA ARG A 110 6.33 6.79 -4.35
C ARG A 110 6.85 7.61 -3.16
N ALA A 111 6.73 7.08 -1.95
CA ALA A 111 7.17 7.78 -0.75
C ALA A 111 8.68 7.94 -0.68
N GLN A 112 9.46 7.00 -1.22
CA GLN A 112 10.92 7.12 -1.34
C GLN A 112 11.31 8.30 -2.19
N ASP A 113 10.71 8.46 -3.37
CA ASP A 113 11.01 9.53 -4.31
C ASP A 113 10.63 10.91 -3.73
N VAL A 114 9.51 10.99 -3.00
CA VAL A 114 8.94 12.27 -2.52
C VAL A 114 9.53 12.70 -1.16
N PHE A 115 9.87 11.74 -0.29
CA PHE A 115 10.31 12.02 1.09
C PHE A 115 11.78 11.64 1.35
N GLU A 116 12.49 11.12 0.35
CA GLU A 116 13.85 10.59 0.51
C GLU A 116 13.95 9.59 1.68
N LEU A 117 13.01 8.65 1.73
CA LEU A 117 12.94 7.68 2.82
C LEU A 117 14.12 6.71 2.75
N PRO A 118 14.71 6.31 3.90
CA PRO A 118 15.75 5.28 3.96
C PRO A 118 15.19 3.86 3.76
N PHE A 119 13.95 3.74 3.38
CA PHE A 119 13.21 2.48 3.21
C PHE A 119 12.84 2.32 1.73
N ASN A 120 13.01 1.12 1.21
CA ASN A 120 12.67 0.80 -0.17
C ASN A 120 11.79 -0.45 -0.28
N ALA A 121 11.30 -0.72 -1.47
CA ALA A 121 10.44 -1.87 -1.78
C ALA A 121 11.23 -3.14 -2.16
N ALA A 122 12.56 -3.15 -2.09
CA ALA A 122 13.40 -4.22 -2.66
C ALA A 122 13.06 -5.64 -2.13
N SER A 123 12.77 -5.78 -0.83
CA SER A 123 12.38 -7.08 -0.25
C SER A 123 11.02 -7.56 -0.73
N ILE A 124 10.08 -6.64 -0.93
CA ILE A 124 8.74 -6.94 -1.47
C ILE A 124 8.85 -7.34 -2.94
N ILE A 125 9.57 -6.54 -3.74
CA ILE A 125 9.81 -6.83 -5.16
C ILE A 125 10.41 -8.23 -5.32
N ARG A 126 11.45 -8.55 -4.54
CA ARG A 126 12.09 -9.87 -4.57
C ARG A 126 11.12 -10.99 -4.19
N ALA A 127 10.28 -10.79 -3.17
CA ALA A 127 9.30 -11.78 -2.74
C ALA A 127 8.22 -12.01 -3.83
N CYS A 128 7.70 -10.96 -4.43
CA CYS A 128 6.72 -11.08 -5.51
C CYS A 128 7.31 -11.75 -6.75
N ARG A 129 8.51 -11.35 -7.17
CA ARG A 129 9.20 -11.97 -8.32
C ARG A 129 9.48 -13.47 -8.09
N GLY A 130 9.92 -13.83 -6.89
CA GLY A 130 10.16 -15.23 -6.53
C GLY A 130 8.89 -16.08 -6.42
N ALA A 131 7.72 -15.47 -6.44
CA ALA A 131 6.43 -16.15 -6.39
C ALA A 131 5.73 -16.25 -7.75
N ILE A 132 6.30 -15.66 -8.79
CA ILE A 132 5.77 -15.79 -10.16
C ILE A 132 5.83 -17.24 -10.56
N ARG A 133 4.70 -17.81 -10.92
CA ARG A 133 4.52 -19.20 -11.34
C ARG A 133 4.81 -19.38 -12.85
N ALA A 134 4.68 -20.59 -13.32
CA ALA A 134 4.84 -20.93 -14.75
C ALA A 134 3.84 -20.17 -15.64
N GLU A 135 2.65 -19.89 -15.13
CA GLU A 135 1.61 -19.10 -15.78
C GLU A 135 1.97 -17.60 -15.92
N GLY A 136 3.08 -17.17 -15.31
CA GLY A 136 3.55 -15.79 -15.37
C GLY A 136 2.96 -14.85 -14.31
N VAL A 137 2.20 -15.36 -13.36
CA VAL A 137 1.46 -14.59 -12.34
C VAL A 137 1.75 -15.08 -10.93
N VAL A 138 1.38 -14.26 -9.92
CA VAL A 138 1.47 -14.62 -8.50
C VAL A 138 0.11 -15.09 -7.97
N PRO A 139 0.09 -16.03 -7.00
CA PRO A 139 -1.15 -16.38 -6.29
C PRO A 139 -1.58 -15.22 -5.38
N TRP A 140 -2.82 -15.25 -4.88
CA TRP A 140 -3.30 -14.26 -3.91
C TRP A 140 -2.45 -14.24 -2.64
N ARG A 141 -2.08 -15.43 -2.14
CA ARG A 141 -1.25 -15.58 -0.93
C ARG A 141 -0.34 -16.81 -1.02
N ILE A 142 0.62 -16.85 -0.12
CA ILE A 142 1.55 -17.98 0.00
C ILE A 142 0.76 -19.28 0.29
N GLY A 143 0.99 -20.30 -0.55
CA GLY A 143 0.35 -21.61 -0.45
C GLY A 143 -1.08 -21.67 -0.99
N ASP A 144 -1.56 -20.63 -1.65
CA ASP A 144 -2.85 -20.60 -2.32
C ASP A 144 -2.71 -20.91 -3.82
N ASN A 145 -3.79 -21.34 -4.44
CA ASN A 145 -3.88 -21.53 -5.89
C ASN A 145 -4.74 -20.46 -6.58
N PHE A 146 -5.45 -19.64 -5.82
CA PHE A 146 -6.29 -18.57 -6.36
C PHE A 146 -5.43 -17.49 -7.00
N LEU A 147 -5.63 -17.27 -8.30
CA LEU A 147 -4.95 -16.28 -9.11
C LEU A 147 -5.92 -15.12 -9.35
N ASN A 148 -5.61 -13.94 -8.84
CA ASN A 148 -6.57 -12.85 -8.83
C ASN A 148 -6.01 -11.50 -9.29
N ALA A 149 -6.90 -10.64 -9.80
CA ALA A 149 -6.57 -9.30 -10.24
C ALA A 149 -6.04 -8.40 -9.10
N PRO A 150 -6.61 -8.43 -7.87
CA PRO A 150 -6.13 -7.60 -6.75
C PRO A 150 -4.68 -7.84 -6.35
N ALA A 151 -4.12 -9.03 -6.54
CA ALA A 151 -2.69 -9.29 -6.32
C ALA A 151 -1.87 -8.93 -7.57
N ASN A 152 -2.28 -9.41 -8.72
CA ASN A 152 -1.48 -9.34 -9.94
C ASN A 152 -1.41 -7.94 -10.55
N GLY A 153 -2.48 -7.14 -10.53
CA GLY A 153 -2.46 -5.76 -11.01
C GLY A 153 -1.42 -4.89 -10.27
N PRO A 154 -1.49 -4.78 -8.94
CA PRO A 154 -0.49 -4.02 -8.17
C PRO A 154 0.93 -4.57 -8.29
N VAL A 155 1.12 -5.90 -8.37
CA VAL A 155 2.44 -6.51 -8.62
C VAL A 155 2.98 -6.08 -9.97
N ALA A 156 2.19 -6.13 -11.04
CA ALA A 156 2.62 -5.70 -12.38
C ALA A 156 3.06 -4.22 -12.38
N ILE A 157 2.26 -3.32 -11.77
CA ILE A 157 2.62 -1.90 -11.68
C ILE A 157 3.93 -1.70 -10.89
N MET A 158 4.08 -2.39 -9.76
CA MET A 158 5.27 -2.31 -8.91
C MET A 158 6.53 -2.80 -9.66
N LEU A 159 6.42 -3.91 -10.39
CA LEU A 159 7.51 -4.47 -11.17
C LEU A 159 7.89 -3.57 -12.35
N ALA A 160 6.91 -3.03 -13.08
CA ALA A 160 7.15 -2.08 -14.16
C ALA A 160 7.93 -0.85 -13.68
N ARG A 161 7.54 -0.27 -12.54
CA ARG A 161 8.24 0.85 -11.90
C ARG A 161 9.67 0.50 -11.44
N ALA A 162 9.89 -0.76 -11.10
CA ALA A 162 11.22 -1.26 -10.70
C ALA A 162 12.11 -1.68 -11.89
N GLY A 163 11.63 -1.51 -13.14
CA GLY A 163 12.37 -1.84 -14.35
C GLY A 163 12.17 -3.28 -14.86
N TYR A 164 11.38 -4.11 -14.19
CA TYR A 164 11.08 -5.48 -14.59
C TYR A 164 9.89 -5.54 -15.55
N ARG A 165 10.07 -4.92 -16.73
CA ARG A 165 8.97 -4.69 -17.69
C ARG A 165 8.42 -5.99 -18.29
N ASP A 166 9.27 -6.95 -18.60
CA ASP A 166 8.84 -8.21 -19.21
C ASP A 166 7.97 -9.04 -18.27
N GLU A 167 8.32 -9.09 -16.97
CA GLU A 167 7.48 -9.75 -15.98
C GLU A 167 6.14 -9.01 -15.80
N ALA A 168 6.18 -7.68 -15.76
CA ALA A 168 4.96 -6.86 -15.64
C ALA A 168 4.02 -7.06 -16.85
N MET A 169 4.56 -7.10 -18.06
CA MET A 169 3.77 -7.36 -19.28
C MET A 169 3.14 -8.74 -19.25
N ARG A 170 3.90 -9.80 -18.95
CA ARG A 170 3.34 -11.15 -18.83
C ARG A 170 2.17 -11.23 -17.84
N ILE A 171 2.28 -10.55 -16.69
CA ILE A 171 1.17 -10.49 -15.71
C ILE A 171 -0.04 -9.77 -16.31
N THR A 172 0.19 -8.67 -17.01
CA THR A 172 -0.89 -7.88 -17.62
C THR A 172 -1.59 -8.66 -18.74
N ASP A 173 -0.82 -9.34 -19.59
CA ASP A 173 -1.35 -10.18 -20.68
C ASP A 173 -2.18 -11.33 -20.10
N TRP A 174 -1.67 -11.99 -19.05
CA TRP A 174 -2.43 -13.05 -18.37
C TRP A 174 -3.77 -12.54 -17.78
N ILE A 175 -3.79 -11.34 -17.17
CA ILE A 175 -5.04 -10.72 -16.67
C ILE A 175 -6.01 -10.50 -17.83
N ALA A 176 -5.52 -9.96 -18.95
CA ALA A 176 -6.35 -9.71 -20.13
C ALA A 176 -6.93 -10.99 -20.73
N GLU A 177 -6.14 -12.05 -20.79
CA GLU A 177 -6.54 -13.34 -21.39
C GLU A 177 -7.47 -14.15 -20.48
N ASN A 178 -7.27 -14.11 -19.15
CA ASN A 178 -7.94 -15.03 -18.23
C ASN A 178 -9.02 -14.38 -17.36
N LEU A 179 -8.94 -13.07 -17.12
CA LEU A 179 -9.86 -12.37 -16.22
C LEU A 179 -10.75 -11.34 -16.94
N MET A 180 -10.47 -10.99 -18.18
CA MET A 180 -11.31 -10.06 -18.93
C MET A 180 -12.62 -10.75 -19.35
N LEU A 181 -13.74 -10.20 -18.91
CA LEU A 181 -15.07 -10.68 -19.28
C LEU A 181 -15.54 -10.07 -20.59
N GLY A 182 -16.46 -10.74 -21.29
CA GLY A 182 -17.07 -10.21 -22.51
C GLY A 182 -17.81 -8.89 -22.33
N SER A 183 -18.12 -8.51 -21.10
CA SER A 183 -18.69 -7.19 -20.72
C SER A 183 -17.64 -6.07 -20.65
N GLY A 184 -16.35 -6.36 -20.80
CA GLY A 184 -15.26 -5.43 -20.58
C GLY A 184 -14.86 -5.21 -19.12
N LEU A 185 -15.49 -5.93 -18.17
CA LEU A 185 -15.09 -5.94 -16.76
C LEU A 185 -14.00 -6.99 -16.52
N VAL A 186 -13.22 -6.80 -15.46
CA VAL A 186 -12.22 -7.76 -15.01
C VAL A 186 -12.82 -8.57 -13.87
N ALA A 187 -12.78 -9.90 -13.97
CA ALA A 187 -13.17 -10.80 -12.88
C ALA A 187 -12.17 -10.67 -11.71
N ASP A 188 -12.64 -10.99 -10.50
CA ASP A 188 -11.77 -10.97 -9.32
C ASP A 188 -10.63 -11.98 -9.46
N GLY A 189 -10.90 -13.19 -9.93
CA GLY A 189 -9.88 -14.22 -10.13
C GLY A 189 -10.44 -15.58 -10.55
N VAL A 190 -9.55 -16.56 -10.65
CA VAL A 190 -9.79 -17.96 -11.03
C VAL A 190 -9.05 -18.93 -10.13
#